data_c2526ceae60bc6d2c7f548f5391cbba2
#
_entry.id   c2526ceae60bc6d2c7f548f5391cbba2
#
_cell.length_a   1.000
_cell.length_b   1.000
_cell.length_c   1.000
_cell.angle_alpha   90.00
_cell.angle_beta   90.00
_cell.angle_gamma   90.00
#
_symmetry.space_group_name_H-M   'P 1'
#
loop_
_entity.id
_entity.type
_entity.pdbx_description
1 polymer ?
#
loop_
_entity_poly.entity_id
_entity_poly.type
_entity_poly.pdbx_seq_one_letter_code
_entity_poly.pdbx_strand_id
1 'polypeptide(L)'
;MEAKGLKSLRVRLASPDNIRSWSFGEVTKPETINYRRLRPEKDGLFCEAIFGPTKDWQCYCGKYKNIRYRGIVCDKCGVEVTRSSVRRERMGHISLAAPVAHVWYTRRVPSYMGLLLNVSRKDLDRVLYFAQYICLLYTSDAADERSSVDLGG
;
A
#
# COMPACT_ATOMS: atom_id res chain seq x y z
N MET A 1 9.41 -24.07 9.62
CA MET A 1 9.27 -23.63 11.01
C MET A 1 8.13 -24.41 11.65
N GLU A 2 8.42 -25.26 12.60
CA GLU A 2 7.38 -25.97 13.34
C GLU A 2 6.71 -25.01 14.32
N ALA A 3 5.39 -24.91 14.25
CA ALA A 3 4.57 -24.05 15.11
C ALA A 3 4.43 -24.59 16.56
N LYS A 4 5.45 -25.25 17.08
CA LYS A 4 5.45 -25.78 18.44
C LYS A 4 5.50 -24.62 19.44
N GLY A 5 4.37 -24.36 20.12
CA GLY A 5 4.25 -23.35 21.16
C GLY A 5 3.33 -22.15 20.84
N LEU A 6 2.72 -22.10 19.67
CA LEU A 6 1.76 -21.05 19.32
C LEU A 6 0.45 -21.25 20.11
N LYS A 7 0.18 -20.36 21.07
CA LYS A 7 -1.06 -20.40 21.88
C LYS A 7 -2.21 -19.62 21.25
N SER A 8 -1.93 -18.54 20.54
CA SER A 8 -2.94 -17.71 19.87
C SER A 8 -2.33 -16.91 18.73
N LEU A 9 -3.16 -16.55 17.78
CA LEU A 9 -2.83 -15.65 16.66
C LEU A 9 -3.79 -14.45 16.70
N ARG A 10 -3.24 -13.23 16.69
CA ARG A 10 -4.02 -12.01 16.62
C ARG A 10 -3.75 -11.30 15.29
N VAL A 11 -4.80 -11.06 14.52
CA VAL A 11 -4.76 -10.28 13.27
C VAL A 11 -5.17 -8.85 13.59
N ARG A 12 -4.35 -7.87 13.20
CA ARG A 12 -4.60 -6.44 13.38
C ARG A 12 -4.27 -5.69 12.10
N LEU A 13 -4.86 -4.50 11.94
CA LEU A 13 -4.43 -3.56 10.92
C LEU A 13 -3.07 -2.98 11.30
N ALA A 14 -2.18 -2.87 10.31
CA ALA A 14 -0.91 -2.19 10.48
C ALA A 14 -1.13 -0.66 10.44
N SER A 15 -0.42 0.06 11.32
CA SER A 15 -0.36 1.51 11.24
C SER A 15 0.51 1.95 10.06
N PRO A 16 0.38 3.18 9.56
CA PRO A 16 1.30 3.74 8.55
C PRO A 16 2.77 3.64 8.97
N ASP A 17 3.08 3.87 10.24
CA ASP A 17 4.45 3.77 10.76
C ASP A 17 4.98 2.33 10.73
N ASN A 18 4.14 1.35 11.04
CA ASN A 18 4.51 -0.06 10.90
C ASN A 18 4.82 -0.40 9.44
N ILE A 19 3.99 0.06 8.50
CA ILE A 19 4.20 -0.17 7.06
C ILE A 19 5.52 0.46 6.62
N ARG A 20 5.81 1.69 7.03
CA ARG A 20 7.08 2.37 6.73
C ARG A 20 8.28 1.64 7.32
N SER A 21 8.17 1.12 8.54
CA SER A 21 9.26 0.38 9.19
C SER A 21 9.59 -0.95 8.49
N TRP A 22 8.61 -1.57 7.83
CA TRP A 22 8.82 -2.81 7.06
C TRP A 22 9.25 -2.55 5.61
N SER A 23 9.07 -1.33 5.13
CA SER A 23 9.31 -0.97 3.73
C SER A 23 10.79 -0.76 3.44
N PHE A 24 11.23 -1.27 2.30
CA PHE A 24 12.58 -1.04 1.74
C PHE A 24 12.66 0.21 0.85
N GLY A 25 11.53 0.87 0.60
CA GLY A 25 11.48 2.11 -0.15
C GLY A 25 10.08 2.45 -0.66
N GLU A 26 9.93 3.69 -1.13
CA GLU A 26 8.68 4.19 -1.67
C GLU A 26 8.60 3.93 -3.18
N VAL A 27 7.44 3.42 -3.62
CA VAL A 27 7.11 3.27 -5.04
C VAL A 27 6.43 4.55 -5.49
N THR A 28 7.09 5.31 -6.37
CA THR A 28 6.62 6.62 -6.84
C THR A 28 6.07 6.60 -8.26
N LYS A 29 6.28 5.49 -9.00
CA LYS A 29 5.86 5.35 -10.39
C LYS A 29 4.95 4.14 -10.58
N PRO A 30 3.92 4.24 -11.42
CA PRO A 30 3.02 3.13 -11.70
C PRO A 30 3.61 2.08 -12.65
N GLU A 31 4.74 2.39 -13.30
CA GLU A 31 5.37 1.48 -14.26
C GLU A 31 5.88 0.21 -13.59
N THR A 32 5.78 -0.90 -14.30
CA THR A 32 6.25 -2.21 -13.84
C THR A 32 7.59 -2.57 -14.48
N ILE A 33 7.57 -2.87 -15.76
CA ILE A 33 8.74 -3.23 -16.56
C ILE A 33 8.80 -2.39 -17.84
N ASN A 34 10.02 -2.13 -18.29
CA ASN A 34 10.22 -1.53 -19.61
C ASN A 34 9.97 -2.58 -20.69
N TYR A 35 8.98 -2.33 -21.57
CA TYR A 35 8.57 -3.28 -22.61
C TYR A 35 9.66 -3.58 -23.65
N ARG A 36 10.61 -2.64 -23.88
CA ARG A 36 11.72 -2.83 -24.83
C ARG A 36 12.86 -3.63 -24.24
N ARG A 37 13.19 -3.39 -22.96
CA ARG A 37 14.34 -4.01 -22.28
C ARG A 37 13.94 -5.20 -21.43
N LEU A 38 12.64 -5.40 -21.19
CA LEU A 38 12.07 -6.42 -20.29
C LEU A 38 12.69 -6.39 -18.88
N ARG A 39 13.04 -5.19 -18.41
CA ARG A 39 13.63 -4.96 -17.10
C ARG A 39 12.74 -4.06 -16.25
N PRO A 40 12.73 -4.26 -14.92
CA PRO A 40 11.98 -3.41 -14.01
C PRO A 40 12.37 -1.94 -14.14
N GLU A 41 11.39 -1.06 -14.16
CA GLU A 41 11.62 0.38 -14.13
C GLU A 41 12.05 0.82 -12.72
N LYS A 42 12.93 1.83 -12.68
CA LYS A 42 13.37 2.41 -11.42
C LYS A 42 12.20 3.14 -10.76
N ASP A 43 12.09 2.99 -9.45
CA ASP A 43 11.04 3.56 -8.59
C ASP A 43 9.61 3.09 -8.93
N GLY A 44 9.49 2.06 -9.79
CA GLY A 44 8.23 1.43 -10.15
C GLY A 44 7.85 0.25 -9.25
N LEU A 45 6.75 -0.39 -9.59
CA LEU A 45 6.18 -1.50 -8.81
C LEU A 45 7.07 -2.75 -8.74
N PHE A 46 8.07 -2.89 -9.63
CA PHE A 46 9.05 -3.99 -9.63
C PHE A 46 10.48 -3.52 -9.46
N CYS A 47 10.70 -2.30 -8.96
CA CYS A 47 12.02 -1.71 -8.79
C CYS A 47 13.02 -2.63 -8.08
N GLU A 48 14.18 -2.87 -8.69
CA GLU A 48 15.22 -3.72 -8.10
C GLU A 48 15.88 -3.07 -6.87
N ALA A 49 15.93 -1.75 -6.80
CA ALA A 49 16.49 -1.05 -5.64
C ALA A 49 15.62 -1.22 -4.39
N ILE A 50 14.29 -1.29 -4.55
CA ILE A 50 13.34 -1.47 -3.44
C ILE A 50 13.20 -2.96 -3.10
N PHE A 51 12.89 -3.80 -4.08
CA PHE A 51 12.52 -5.19 -3.84
C PHE A 51 13.67 -6.18 -3.95
N GLY A 52 14.79 -5.76 -4.49
CA GLY A 52 15.96 -6.61 -4.71
C GLY A 52 16.18 -6.99 -6.17
N PRO A 53 17.33 -7.62 -6.48
CA PRO A 53 17.74 -7.95 -7.84
C PRO A 53 16.82 -9.02 -8.47
N THR A 54 16.69 -8.98 -9.79
CA THR A 54 15.97 -10.02 -10.55
C THR A 54 16.82 -11.26 -10.81
N LYS A 55 18.15 -11.09 -10.79
CA LYS A 55 19.13 -12.18 -10.95
C LYS A 55 19.98 -12.30 -9.69
N ASP A 56 20.27 -13.53 -9.28
CA ASP A 56 21.09 -13.79 -8.11
C ASP A 56 22.46 -13.14 -8.24
N TRP A 57 22.86 -12.45 -7.18
CA TRP A 57 24.20 -11.85 -7.04
C TRP A 57 24.58 -10.85 -8.13
N GLN A 58 23.60 -10.21 -8.74
CA GLN A 58 23.81 -9.23 -9.79
C GLN A 58 23.01 -7.95 -9.54
N CYS A 59 23.66 -6.79 -9.60
CA CYS A 59 22.97 -5.51 -9.58
C CYS A 59 22.36 -5.15 -10.95
N TYR A 60 21.43 -4.19 -10.97
CA TYR A 60 20.72 -3.78 -12.18
C TYR A 60 21.66 -3.30 -13.30
N CYS A 61 22.66 -2.46 -13.00
CA CYS A 61 23.59 -1.94 -13.99
C CYS A 61 24.68 -2.94 -14.44
N GLY A 62 24.80 -4.08 -13.75
CA GLY A 62 25.78 -5.11 -14.05
C GLY A 62 27.22 -4.82 -13.59
N LYS A 63 27.44 -3.76 -12.80
CA LYS A 63 28.76 -3.46 -12.22
C LYS A 63 29.23 -4.58 -11.30
N TYR A 64 28.33 -5.12 -10.49
CA TYR A 64 28.58 -6.25 -9.59
C TYR A 64 27.79 -7.46 -10.06
N LYS A 65 28.46 -8.60 -10.35
CA LYS A 65 27.89 -9.81 -10.91
C LYS A 65 28.30 -11.11 -10.19
N ASN A 66 28.82 -11.01 -8.98
CA ASN A 66 29.37 -12.19 -8.34
C ASN A 66 29.01 -12.22 -6.84
N ILE A 67 28.93 -13.44 -6.29
CA ILE A 67 28.63 -13.71 -4.89
C ILE A 67 29.66 -13.04 -3.94
N ARG A 68 30.88 -12.81 -4.37
CA ARG A 68 31.92 -12.12 -3.58
C ARG A 68 31.50 -10.70 -3.18
N TYR A 69 30.58 -10.08 -3.90
CA TYR A 69 30.02 -8.75 -3.63
C TYR A 69 28.74 -8.78 -2.80
N ARG A 70 28.44 -9.91 -2.16
CA ARG A 70 27.23 -10.08 -1.33
C ARG A 70 27.06 -8.95 -0.32
N GLY A 71 25.86 -8.40 -0.24
CA GLY A 71 25.49 -7.36 0.71
C GLY A 71 25.95 -5.94 0.33
N ILE A 72 26.69 -5.77 -0.78
CA ILE A 72 27.09 -4.46 -1.27
C ILE A 72 25.90 -3.82 -1.99
N VAL A 73 25.59 -2.58 -1.63
CA VAL A 73 24.66 -1.74 -2.37
C VAL A 73 25.43 -1.03 -3.48
N CYS A 74 24.98 -1.20 -4.71
CA CYS A 74 25.64 -0.61 -5.86
C CYS A 74 25.50 0.92 -5.84
N ASP A 75 26.61 1.63 -5.86
CA ASP A 75 26.69 3.10 -5.91
C ASP A 75 26.04 3.71 -7.17
N LYS A 76 26.02 2.97 -8.29
CA LYS A 76 25.45 3.44 -9.56
C LYS A 76 23.94 3.24 -9.67
N CYS A 77 23.41 2.11 -9.25
CA CYS A 77 21.99 1.76 -9.45
C CYS A 77 21.20 1.56 -8.15
N GLY A 78 21.85 1.60 -6.98
CA GLY A 78 21.19 1.46 -5.67
C GLY A 78 20.70 0.04 -5.35
N VAL A 79 21.00 -0.96 -6.19
CA VAL A 79 20.56 -2.33 -5.99
C VAL A 79 21.56 -3.08 -5.10
N GLU A 80 21.06 -3.73 -4.06
CA GLU A 80 21.85 -4.60 -3.20
C GLU A 80 22.14 -5.93 -3.91
N VAL A 81 23.38 -6.37 -3.83
CA VAL A 81 23.84 -7.64 -4.40
C VAL A 81 23.45 -8.79 -3.45
N THR A 82 22.32 -9.41 -3.72
CA THR A 82 21.77 -10.51 -2.93
C THR A 82 21.06 -11.53 -3.81
N ARG A 83 20.42 -12.53 -3.22
CA ARG A 83 19.61 -13.50 -3.96
C ARG A 83 18.30 -12.87 -4.45
N SER A 84 17.85 -13.28 -5.61
CA SER A 84 16.56 -12.84 -6.18
C SER A 84 15.35 -13.27 -5.33
N SER A 85 15.49 -14.30 -4.50
CA SER A 85 14.43 -14.77 -3.59
C SER A 85 13.95 -13.69 -2.60
N VAL A 86 14.80 -12.72 -2.26
CA VAL A 86 14.41 -11.60 -1.38
C VAL A 86 13.25 -10.76 -1.94
N ARG A 87 13.02 -10.80 -3.25
CA ARG A 87 11.89 -10.11 -3.88
C ARG A 87 10.52 -10.63 -3.43
N ARG A 88 10.46 -11.84 -2.88
CA ARG A 88 9.24 -12.43 -2.29
C ARG A 88 9.02 -12.03 -0.83
N GLU A 89 10.02 -11.47 -0.19
CA GLU A 89 10.02 -11.13 1.24
C GLU A 89 9.97 -9.63 1.47
N ARG A 90 10.65 -8.84 0.63
CA ARG A 90 10.75 -7.40 0.78
C ARG A 90 9.45 -6.71 0.42
N MET A 91 9.07 -5.76 1.24
CA MET A 91 7.91 -4.89 1.06
C MET A 91 8.36 -3.48 0.67
N GLY A 92 7.59 -2.84 -0.19
CA GLY A 92 7.65 -1.41 -0.44
C GLY A 92 6.37 -0.75 0.04
N HIS A 93 6.31 0.57 -0.01
CA HIS A 93 5.09 1.31 0.30
C HIS A 93 4.78 2.35 -0.78
N ILE A 94 3.53 2.78 -0.79
CA ILE A 94 3.05 3.88 -1.62
C ILE A 94 2.44 4.90 -0.67
N SER A 95 2.93 6.13 -0.70
CA SER A 95 2.32 7.24 0.04
C SER A 95 1.09 7.73 -0.70
N LEU A 96 -0.06 7.68 -0.04
CA LEU A 96 -1.32 8.13 -0.61
C LEU A 96 -1.43 9.66 -0.51
N ALA A 97 -1.99 10.30 -1.54
CA ALA A 97 -2.22 11.75 -1.57
C ALA A 97 -3.27 12.21 -0.55
N ALA A 98 -4.21 11.32 -0.20
CA ALA A 98 -5.24 11.56 0.80
C ALA A 98 -5.50 10.31 1.64
N PRO A 99 -5.99 10.45 2.89
CA PRO A 99 -6.40 9.31 3.69
C PRO A 99 -7.49 8.50 2.99
N VAL A 100 -7.38 7.18 3.01
CA VAL A 100 -8.36 6.26 2.42
C VAL A 100 -8.86 5.30 3.50
N ALA A 101 -10.18 5.10 3.54
CA ALA A 101 -10.78 4.18 4.48
C ALA A 101 -10.42 2.73 4.15
N HIS A 102 -10.05 1.96 5.18
CA HIS A 102 -9.73 0.55 5.00
C HIS A 102 -10.99 -0.26 4.66
N VAL A 103 -10.84 -1.19 3.74
CA VAL A 103 -11.92 -2.05 3.23
C VAL A 103 -12.67 -2.83 4.31
N TRP A 104 -12.05 -3.18 5.43
CA TRP A 104 -12.70 -3.89 6.53
C TRP A 104 -13.84 -3.09 7.19
N TYR A 105 -13.77 -1.76 7.17
CA TYR A 105 -14.80 -0.89 7.75
C TYR A 105 -15.95 -0.60 6.78
N THR A 106 -15.71 -0.72 5.48
CA THR A 106 -16.65 -0.29 4.43
C THR A 106 -17.33 -1.45 3.71
N ARG A 107 -16.57 -2.49 3.34
CA ARG A 107 -17.06 -3.59 2.49
C ARG A 107 -17.68 -4.75 3.26
N ARG A 108 -17.50 -4.82 4.57
CA ARG A 108 -18.13 -5.83 5.40
C ARG A 108 -19.66 -5.66 5.39
N VAL A 109 -20.41 -6.75 5.49
CA VAL A 109 -21.86 -6.73 5.61
C VAL A 109 -22.25 -7.24 7.01
N PRO A 110 -22.94 -6.42 7.82
CA PRO A 110 -23.24 -4.99 7.61
C PRO A 110 -22.02 -4.09 7.68
N SER A 111 -22.05 -2.96 6.96
CA SER A 111 -20.97 -1.94 7.04
C SER A 111 -21.06 -1.19 8.36
N TYR A 112 -20.07 -1.32 9.23
CA TYR A 112 -20.05 -0.59 10.50
C TYR A 112 -20.01 0.92 10.28
N MET A 113 -19.25 1.38 9.29
CA MET A 113 -19.18 2.80 8.97
C MET A 113 -20.51 3.34 8.47
N GLY A 114 -21.22 2.59 7.61
CA GLY A 114 -22.56 2.96 7.16
C GLY A 114 -23.58 3.02 8.30
N LEU A 115 -23.52 2.07 9.24
CA LEU A 115 -24.40 2.05 10.40
C LEU A 115 -24.14 3.24 11.35
N LEU A 116 -22.87 3.53 11.66
CA LEU A 116 -22.52 4.62 12.57
C LEU A 116 -22.87 6.00 12.00
N LEU A 117 -22.72 6.17 10.68
CA LEU A 117 -23.04 7.43 9.99
C LEU A 117 -24.49 7.50 9.51
N ASN A 118 -25.27 6.44 9.68
CA ASN A 118 -26.64 6.30 9.14
C ASN A 118 -26.70 6.59 7.62
N VAL A 119 -25.73 6.13 6.88
CA VAL A 119 -25.60 6.35 5.44
C VAL A 119 -25.77 5.02 4.69
N SER A 120 -26.48 5.06 3.57
CA SER A 120 -26.64 3.87 2.74
C SER A 120 -25.29 3.39 2.19
N ARG A 121 -25.14 2.09 1.92
CA ARG A 121 -23.92 1.54 1.34
C ARG A 121 -23.56 2.20 0.00
N LYS A 122 -24.55 2.49 -0.82
CA LYS A 122 -24.38 3.13 -2.12
C LYS A 122 -23.80 4.54 -1.98
N ASP A 123 -24.32 5.32 -1.04
CA ASP A 123 -23.88 6.68 -0.81
C ASP A 123 -22.51 6.71 -0.13
N LEU A 124 -22.28 5.78 0.81
CA LEU A 124 -20.96 5.60 1.41
C LEU A 124 -19.88 5.28 0.36
N ASP A 125 -20.17 4.38 -0.58
CA ASP A 125 -19.25 4.06 -1.68
C ASP A 125 -18.96 5.30 -2.55
N ARG A 126 -19.96 6.12 -2.85
CA ARG A 126 -19.78 7.35 -3.63
C ARG A 126 -18.88 8.36 -2.92
N VAL A 127 -19.04 8.51 -1.62
CA VAL A 127 -18.17 9.39 -0.80
C VAL A 127 -16.75 8.85 -0.75
N LEU A 128 -16.57 7.55 -0.52
CA LEU A 128 -15.25 6.91 -0.42
C LEU A 128 -14.46 6.93 -1.74
N TYR A 129 -15.16 6.92 -2.86
CA TYR A 129 -14.54 7.04 -4.20
C TYR A 129 -14.53 8.48 -4.74
N PHE A 130 -14.72 9.48 -3.86
CA PHE A 130 -14.65 10.91 -4.20
C PHE A 130 -15.66 11.37 -5.27
N ALA A 131 -16.76 10.66 -5.42
CA ALA A 131 -17.85 11.04 -6.31
C ALA A 131 -18.89 11.97 -5.63
N GLN A 132 -18.94 11.96 -4.30
CA GLN A 132 -19.82 12.80 -3.49
C GLN A 132 -19.15 13.16 -2.17
N TYR A 133 -19.73 14.11 -1.45
CA TYR A 133 -19.30 14.50 -0.11
C TYR A 133 -20.47 14.40 0.88
N ILE A 134 -20.18 14.23 2.16
CA ILE A 134 -21.13 14.30 3.24
C ILE A 134 -21.08 15.72 3.81
N CYS A 135 -22.19 16.44 3.77
CA CYS A 135 -22.34 17.71 4.42
C CYS A 135 -22.83 17.47 5.85
N LEU A 136 -22.07 17.89 6.84
CA LEU A 136 -22.45 17.87 8.24
C LEU A 136 -22.80 19.30 8.65
N LEU A 137 -24.10 19.63 8.65
CA LEU A 137 -24.60 20.87 9.16
C LEU A 137 -24.79 20.74 10.68
N TYR A 138 -23.90 21.35 11.43
CA TYR A 138 -24.07 21.57 12.88
C TYR A 138 -24.80 22.89 13.08
N THR A 139 -26.12 22.86 13.08
CA THR A 139 -26.92 23.96 13.64
C THR A 139 -27.37 23.58 15.02
N SER A 140 -27.29 24.47 15.98
CA SER A 140 -27.66 24.27 17.38
C SER A 140 -29.16 23.95 17.58
N ASP A 141 -29.96 24.08 16.55
CA ASP A 141 -31.41 23.83 16.56
C ASP A 141 -31.84 22.57 15.79
N ALA A 142 -30.90 21.75 15.32
CA ALA A 142 -31.23 20.58 14.50
C ALA A 142 -31.57 19.33 15.33
N ALA A 143 -32.50 19.44 16.27
CA ALA A 143 -33.14 18.23 16.83
C ALA A 143 -34.08 17.54 15.84
N ASP A 144 -34.32 18.10 14.63
CA ASP A 144 -35.38 17.62 13.72
C ASP A 144 -35.03 17.60 12.21
N GLU A 145 -33.82 17.89 11.80
CA GLU A 145 -33.49 17.82 10.37
C GLU A 145 -32.68 16.57 10.02
N ARG A 146 -33.34 15.71 9.21
CA ARG A 146 -32.70 14.56 8.56
C ARG A 146 -31.49 15.01 7.78
N SER A 147 -30.37 14.31 7.95
CA SER A 147 -29.16 14.48 7.15
C SER A 147 -29.51 14.41 5.66
N SER A 148 -29.67 15.55 5.01
CA SER A 148 -29.88 15.64 3.59
C SER A 148 -28.55 15.36 2.88
N VAL A 149 -28.50 14.23 2.17
CA VAL A 149 -27.49 14.03 1.13
C VAL A 149 -27.93 14.90 -0.04
N ASP A 150 -27.28 16.05 -0.20
CA ASP A 150 -27.59 16.92 -1.34
C ASP A 150 -27.02 16.27 -2.61
N LEU A 151 -27.95 15.76 -3.43
CA LEU A 151 -27.64 15.18 -4.73
C LEU A 151 -27.55 16.36 -5.72
N GLY A 152 -26.42 17.07 -5.71
CA GLY A 152 -26.13 18.08 -6.73
C GLY A 152 -26.21 17.44 -8.12
N GLY A 153 -27.12 17.94 -8.93
CA GLY A 153 -27.35 17.57 -10.32
C GLY A 153 -26.22 17.97 -11.27
#